data_79446a458faef7472f4498b42cf5bee8
#
_entry.id   79446a458faef7472f4498b42cf5bee8
#
_cell.length_a   1.000
_cell.length_b   1.000
_cell.length_c   1.000
_cell.angle_alpha   90.00
_cell.angle_beta   90.00
_cell.angle_gamma   90.00
#
_symmetry.space_group_name_H-M   'P 1'
#
loop_
_entity.id
_entity.type
_entity.pdbx_description
1 polymer ?
#
loop_
_entity_poly.entity_id
_entity_poly.type
_entity_poly.pdbx_seq_one_letter_code
_entity_poly.pdbx_strand_id
1 'polypeptide(L)'
;MSKHPKSVINLIGNTPLLRLNAASEATECEILGKAEFLNPGQSVKDRAALGMVMQARASGALKPNGTIVEGTAGNTGIGLAMVGAAMGHQVVIVMPDNQAEEKKLAIRLFGAKLIEVPAVPPTNPDHFANYSRMLSEKLNQTEPHGAWWANQFDNTDNRLAHYQTTAPEIVTQTDRKLDGFICSVGSGGTLGGVSQFMKETCPEVQIGLADPMGAKLHNWYTKGELSAEGNSITEGIGQGRITENLVDVEVDQSWQIHDREAVQILFDLVEQEGLCLGGSSGINIAGAMRMAREMGPGHTIVTLLCDYGNRYASKLYNPAFLREKDLPVPIWLQEGTNT
;
A
#
# COMPACT_ATOMS: atom_id res chain seq x y z
N MET A 1 32.13 4.11 -8.08
CA MET A 1 31.02 3.55 -7.30
C MET A 1 30.97 2.04 -7.51
N SER A 2 30.66 1.24 -6.49
CA SER A 2 30.54 -0.22 -6.62
C SER A 2 29.45 -0.59 -7.65
N LYS A 3 29.73 -1.53 -8.55
CA LYS A 3 28.74 -2.02 -9.54
C LYS A 3 27.60 -2.83 -8.90
N HIS A 4 27.73 -3.18 -7.63
CA HIS A 4 26.77 -4.05 -6.91
C HIS A 4 26.15 -3.32 -5.73
N PRO A 5 24.84 -3.53 -5.47
CA PRO A 5 24.19 -3.08 -4.24
C PRO A 5 24.92 -3.59 -3.00
N LYS A 6 25.10 -2.73 -2.00
CA LYS A 6 25.79 -3.11 -0.74
C LYS A 6 24.84 -3.61 0.34
N SER A 7 23.54 -3.40 0.16
CA SER A 7 22.51 -3.77 1.13
C SER A 7 21.18 -4.01 0.41
N VAL A 8 20.30 -4.78 1.03
CA VAL A 8 18.93 -5.02 0.52
C VAL A 8 18.13 -3.73 0.37
N ILE A 9 18.37 -2.71 1.18
CA ILE A 9 17.70 -1.41 1.06
C ILE A 9 18.01 -0.68 -0.26
N ASN A 10 19.13 -0.99 -0.92
CA ASN A 10 19.47 -0.44 -2.24
C ASN A 10 18.68 -1.09 -3.38
N LEU A 11 17.89 -2.11 -3.09
CA LEU A 11 16.99 -2.75 -4.05
C LEU A 11 15.56 -2.21 -3.97
N ILE A 12 15.28 -1.35 -2.99
CA ILE A 12 13.95 -0.72 -2.85
C ILE A 12 13.81 0.38 -3.90
N GLY A 13 12.69 0.36 -4.61
CA GLY A 13 12.43 1.31 -5.68
C GLY A 13 12.91 0.84 -7.05
N ASN A 14 12.91 1.73 -8.03
CA ASN A 14 13.18 1.45 -9.44
C ASN A 14 12.38 0.25 -9.99
N THR A 15 11.18 0.05 -9.47
CA THR A 15 10.26 -0.99 -9.92
C THR A 15 9.79 -0.68 -11.34
N PRO A 16 9.63 -1.68 -12.23
CA PRO A 16 9.19 -1.40 -13.58
C PRO A 16 7.72 -0.99 -13.67
N LEU A 17 7.34 -0.35 -14.76
CA LEU A 17 5.97 -0.28 -15.23
C LEU A 17 5.67 -1.52 -16.06
N LEU A 18 4.51 -2.14 -15.80
CA LEU A 18 4.02 -3.30 -16.52
C LEU A 18 2.72 -2.93 -17.23
N ARG A 19 2.64 -3.15 -18.55
CA ARG A 19 1.39 -2.99 -19.27
C ARG A 19 0.40 -4.08 -18.87
N LEU A 20 -0.80 -3.67 -18.47
CA LEU A 20 -1.91 -4.56 -18.15
C LEU A 20 -2.72 -4.79 -19.42
N ASN A 21 -2.49 -5.91 -20.10
CA ASN A 21 -2.99 -6.12 -21.46
C ASN A 21 -4.51 -6.14 -21.53
N ALA A 22 -5.16 -6.95 -20.72
CA ALA A 22 -6.62 -7.06 -20.71
C ALA A 22 -7.31 -5.72 -20.37
N ALA A 23 -6.80 -5.00 -19.37
CA ALA A 23 -7.34 -3.70 -18.99
C ALA A 23 -7.12 -2.64 -20.07
N SER A 24 -5.96 -2.65 -20.73
CA SER A 24 -5.63 -1.73 -21.80
C SER A 24 -6.51 -1.96 -23.03
N GLU A 25 -6.69 -3.21 -23.43
CA GLU A 25 -7.53 -3.58 -24.58
C GLU A 25 -9.01 -3.25 -24.34
N ALA A 26 -9.51 -3.52 -23.11
CA ALA A 26 -10.90 -3.25 -22.74
C ALA A 26 -11.24 -1.75 -22.67
N THR A 27 -10.25 -0.87 -22.64
CA THR A 27 -10.43 0.58 -22.50
C THR A 27 -9.90 1.38 -23.68
N GLU A 28 -9.21 0.73 -24.61
CA GLU A 28 -8.47 1.38 -25.72
C GLU A 28 -7.46 2.44 -25.25
N CYS A 29 -6.95 2.26 -24.00
CA CYS A 29 -5.96 3.10 -23.33
C CYS A 29 -4.72 2.29 -23.00
N GLU A 30 -3.61 2.94 -22.67
CA GLU A 30 -2.46 2.26 -22.11
C GLU A 30 -2.55 2.29 -20.57
N ILE A 31 -2.94 1.17 -19.95
CA ILE A 31 -2.97 1.03 -18.51
C ILE A 31 -1.70 0.36 -18.03
N LEU A 32 -0.91 1.08 -17.23
CA LEU A 32 0.38 0.66 -16.71
C LEU A 32 0.31 0.47 -15.21
N GLY A 33 0.77 -0.68 -14.74
CA GLY A 33 0.89 -1.00 -13.31
C GLY A 33 2.32 -0.83 -12.82
N LYS A 34 2.56 0.03 -11.84
CA LYS A 34 3.85 0.15 -11.16
C LYS A 34 4.05 -1.06 -10.27
N ALA A 35 5.00 -1.94 -10.62
CA ALA A 35 5.18 -3.27 -10.04
C ALA A 35 5.84 -3.22 -8.64
N GLU A 36 5.17 -2.63 -7.66
CA GLU A 36 5.67 -2.43 -6.30
C GLU A 36 5.84 -3.75 -5.51
N PHE A 37 5.20 -4.83 -5.96
CA PHE A 37 5.42 -6.18 -5.44
C PHE A 37 6.85 -6.70 -5.68
N LEU A 38 7.63 -6.09 -6.56
CA LEU A 38 9.03 -6.43 -6.82
C LEU A 38 10.03 -5.80 -5.85
N ASN A 39 9.59 -4.92 -4.95
CA ASN A 39 10.44 -4.49 -3.85
C ASN A 39 10.86 -5.70 -2.99
N PRO A 40 12.03 -5.68 -2.32
CA PRO A 40 12.55 -6.84 -1.58
C PRO A 40 11.64 -7.31 -0.44
N GLY A 41 10.90 -6.43 0.22
CA GLY A 41 9.83 -6.78 1.17
C GLY A 41 8.48 -7.06 0.50
N GLN A 42 8.45 -7.13 -0.83
CA GLN A 42 7.32 -7.50 -1.69
C GLN A 42 6.10 -6.57 -1.61
N SER A 43 6.32 -5.29 -1.31
CA SER A 43 5.22 -4.32 -1.37
C SER A 43 5.67 -2.86 -1.53
N VAL A 44 4.72 -2.01 -1.90
CA VAL A 44 4.87 -0.55 -1.94
C VAL A 44 5.32 0.05 -0.61
N LYS A 45 5.06 -0.61 0.51
CA LYS A 45 5.39 -0.11 1.85
C LYS A 45 6.89 -0.12 2.16
N ASP A 46 7.69 -0.83 1.40
CA ASP A 46 9.15 -0.81 1.53
C ASP A 46 9.69 0.61 1.31
N ARG A 47 9.10 1.35 0.36
CA ARG A 47 9.48 2.76 0.10
C ARG A 47 9.16 3.67 1.28
N ALA A 48 7.96 3.58 1.81
CA ALA A 48 7.55 4.33 3.00
C ALA A 48 8.44 4.00 4.20
N ALA A 49 8.70 2.71 4.44
CA ALA A 49 9.56 2.25 5.52
C ALA A 49 10.98 2.82 5.39
N LEU A 50 11.58 2.71 4.21
CA LEU A 50 12.93 3.25 3.96
C LEU A 50 12.96 4.76 4.14
N GLY A 51 12.02 5.50 3.53
CA GLY A 51 11.98 6.96 3.59
C GLY A 51 11.85 7.46 5.04
N MET A 52 10.87 6.94 5.78
CA MET A 52 10.65 7.32 7.17
C MET A 52 11.87 7.01 8.06
N VAL A 53 12.48 5.83 7.92
CA VAL A 53 13.67 5.46 8.72
C VAL A 53 14.88 6.32 8.37
N MET A 54 15.11 6.60 7.08
CA MET A 54 16.22 7.45 6.64
C MET A 54 16.09 8.87 7.18
N GLN A 55 14.92 9.47 7.13
CA GLN A 55 14.66 10.81 7.65
C GLN A 55 14.75 10.85 9.18
N ALA A 56 14.20 9.86 9.88
CA ALA A 56 14.30 9.77 11.33
C ALA A 56 15.78 9.67 11.80
N ARG A 57 16.62 8.95 11.06
CA ARG A 57 18.06 8.88 11.34
C ARG A 57 18.76 10.20 11.02
N ALA A 58 18.43 10.83 9.90
CA ALA A 58 19.03 12.09 9.50
C ALA A 58 18.70 13.23 10.48
N SER A 59 17.49 13.26 11.00
CA SER A 59 17.05 14.24 12.02
C SER A 59 17.53 13.91 13.45
N GLY A 60 18.05 12.69 13.70
CA GLY A 60 18.41 12.22 15.03
C GLY A 60 17.23 11.71 15.88
N ALA A 61 16.01 11.68 15.35
CA ALA A 61 14.84 11.12 16.02
C ALA A 61 14.99 9.61 16.28
N LEU A 62 15.59 8.89 15.33
CA LEU A 62 16.02 7.49 15.51
C LEU A 62 17.53 7.44 15.70
N LYS A 63 17.95 7.21 16.94
CA LYS A 63 19.36 7.09 17.31
C LYS A 63 19.98 5.78 16.77
N PRO A 64 21.31 5.71 16.58
CA PRO A 64 21.99 4.44 16.30
C PRO A 64 21.60 3.36 17.32
N ASN A 65 21.27 2.16 16.85
CA ASN A 65 20.74 1.03 17.64
C ASN A 65 19.42 1.29 18.38
N GLY A 66 18.74 2.42 18.13
CA GLY A 66 17.41 2.70 18.67
C GLY A 66 16.35 1.74 18.13
N THR A 67 15.28 1.55 18.88
CA THR A 67 14.18 0.66 18.53
C THR A 67 13.13 1.36 17.65
N ILE A 68 12.78 0.77 16.53
CA ILE A 68 11.66 1.22 15.68
C ILE A 68 10.38 0.58 16.20
N VAL A 69 9.33 1.36 16.41
CA VAL A 69 8.01 0.87 16.85
C VAL A 69 6.95 1.31 15.84
N GLU A 70 6.08 0.39 15.43
CA GLU A 70 4.94 0.73 14.56
C GLU A 70 3.72 -0.13 14.87
N GLY A 71 2.55 0.50 14.75
CA GLY A 71 1.25 -0.17 14.76
C GLY A 71 0.73 -0.36 13.35
N THR A 72 0.58 -1.61 12.88
CA THR A 72 0.18 -1.85 11.50
C THR A 72 -0.52 -3.19 11.30
N ALA A 73 -1.39 -3.24 10.30
CA ALA A 73 -2.08 -4.46 9.86
C ALA A 73 -1.28 -5.30 8.84
N GLY A 74 0.00 -4.98 8.54
CA GLY A 74 0.77 -5.86 7.65
C GLY A 74 2.01 -5.26 6.96
N ASN A 75 1.88 -4.86 5.72
CA ASN A 75 3.02 -4.58 4.83
C ASN A 75 4.01 -3.53 5.36
N THR A 76 3.54 -2.49 6.05
CA THR A 76 4.45 -1.50 6.67
C THR A 76 5.32 -2.14 7.74
N GLY A 77 4.75 -3.04 8.53
CA GLY A 77 5.51 -3.80 9.53
C GLY A 77 6.60 -4.67 8.89
N ILE A 78 6.31 -5.32 7.77
CA ILE A 78 7.28 -6.12 7.00
C ILE A 78 8.41 -5.22 6.47
N GLY A 79 8.05 -4.09 5.83
CA GLY A 79 9.04 -3.14 5.32
C GLY A 79 9.94 -2.56 6.42
N LEU A 80 9.35 -2.15 7.55
CA LEU A 80 10.12 -1.65 8.70
C LEU A 80 11.00 -2.73 9.33
N ALA A 81 10.52 -3.98 9.43
CA ALA A 81 11.31 -5.09 9.94
C ALA A 81 12.55 -5.34 9.06
N MET A 82 12.37 -5.40 7.74
CA MET A 82 13.45 -5.58 6.77
C MET A 82 14.45 -4.41 6.80
N VAL A 83 13.96 -3.18 6.71
CA VAL A 83 14.81 -1.96 6.71
C VAL A 83 15.53 -1.82 8.04
N GLY A 84 14.84 -2.02 9.16
CA GLY A 84 15.43 -1.95 10.51
C GLY A 84 16.54 -2.98 10.68
N ALA A 85 16.30 -4.24 10.32
CA ALA A 85 17.32 -5.29 10.36
C ALA A 85 18.54 -4.94 9.50
N ALA A 86 18.32 -4.45 8.27
CA ALA A 86 19.41 -4.07 7.37
C ALA A 86 20.23 -2.86 7.86
N MET A 87 19.65 -2.02 8.73
CA MET A 87 20.27 -0.80 9.25
C MET A 87 20.72 -0.91 10.72
N GLY A 88 20.60 -2.11 11.32
CA GLY A 88 21.06 -2.38 12.68
C GLY A 88 20.12 -1.90 13.79
N HIS A 89 18.82 -1.77 13.52
CA HIS A 89 17.79 -1.40 14.48
C HIS A 89 16.98 -2.60 14.94
N GLN A 90 16.59 -2.61 16.20
CA GLN A 90 15.52 -3.48 16.66
C GLN A 90 14.16 -2.95 16.16
N VAL A 91 13.24 -3.85 15.86
CA VAL A 91 11.91 -3.48 15.38
C VAL A 91 10.85 -4.17 16.21
N VAL A 92 9.86 -3.42 16.67
CA VAL A 92 8.68 -3.91 17.38
C VAL A 92 7.43 -3.51 16.60
N ILE A 93 6.69 -4.51 16.15
CA ILE A 93 5.43 -4.31 15.42
C ILE A 93 4.26 -4.70 16.32
N VAL A 94 3.30 -3.79 16.43
CA VAL A 94 2.01 -4.04 17.11
C VAL A 94 0.96 -4.27 16.04
N MET A 95 0.25 -5.39 16.10
CA MET A 95 -0.70 -5.82 15.07
C MET A 95 -2.00 -6.32 15.69
N PRO A 96 -3.17 -6.07 15.07
CA PRO A 96 -4.41 -6.73 15.48
C PRO A 96 -4.32 -8.25 15.31
N ASP A 97 -4.85 -9.00 16.26
CA ASP A 97 -4.79 -10.47 16.30
C ASP A 97 -5.53 -11.17 15.16
N ASN A 98 -6.50 -10.50 14.52
CA ASN A 98 -7.31 -11.00 13.42
C ASN A 98 -6.66 -10.88 12.02
N GLN A 99 -5.39 -10.47 11.93
CA GLN A 99 -4.69 -10.37 10.66
C GLN A 99 -4.22 -11.74 10.14
N ALA A 100 -3.97 -11.82 8.81
CA ALA A 100 -3.53 -13.04 8.15
C ALA A 100 -2.21 -13.56 8.73
N GLU A 101 -2.12 -14.87 8.99
CA GLU A 101 -0.93 -15.51 9.58
C GLU A 101 0.30 -15.34 8.67
N GLU A 102 0.11 -15.30 7.36
CA GLU A 102 1.17 -15.06 6.37
C GLU A 102 1.90 -13.74 6.62
N LYS A 103 1.16 -12.68 7.01
CA LYS A 103 1.75 -11.37 7.35
C LYS A 103 2.48 -11.39 8.67
N LYS A 104 1.92 -12.06 9.68
CA LYS A 104 2.55 -12.25 11.00
C LYS A 104 3.87 -13.02 10.87
N LEU A 105 3.85 -14.10 10.08
CA LEU A 105 5.03 -14.90 9.80
C LEU A 105 6.10 -14.06 9.08
N ALA A 106 5.74 -13.30 8.05
CA ALA A 106 6.69 -12.46 7.33
C ALA A 106 7.41 -11.46 8.23
N ILE A 107 6.70 -10.82 9.17
CA ILE A 107 7.29 -9.90 10.15
C ILE A 107 8.30 -10.62 11.04
N ARG A 108 7.94 -11.80 11.56
CA ARG A 108 8.83 -12.61 12.42
C ARG A 108 10.08 -13.11 11.69
N LEU A 109 9.96 -13.44 10.41
CA LEU A 109 11.09 -13.93 9.58
C LEU A 109 12.16 -12.84 9.36
N PHE A 110 11.79 -11.57 9.39
CA PHE A 110 12.77 -10.45 9.38
C PHE A 110 13.33 -10.12 10.77
N GLY A 111 13.01 -10.92 11.81
CA GLY A 111 13.56 -10.76 13.15
C GLY A 111 12.87 -9.69 14.01
N ALA A 112 11.78 -9.10 13.56
CA ALA A 112 11.04 -8.13 14.36
C ALA A 112 10.25 -8.83 15.48
N LYS A 113 10.14 -8.15 16.63
CA LYS A 113 9.24 -8.55 17.71
C LYS A 113 7.81 -8.19 17.33
N LEU A 114 6.95 -9.19 17.24
CA LEU A 114 5.52 -9.00 16.99
C LEU A 114 4.74 -9.05 18.31
N ILE A 115 3.93 -8.02 18.55
CA ILE A 115 2.97 -7.93 19.66
C ILE A 115 1.57 -7.94 19.05
N GLU A 116 0.80 -8.96 19.34
CA GLU A 116 -0.58 -9.08 18.91
C GLU A 116 -1.49 -8.47 19.97
N VAL A 117 -2.42 -7.62 19.53
CA VAL A 117 -3.42 -6.96 20.39
C VAL A 117 -4.82 -7.22 19.85
N PRO A 118 -5.87 -7.14 20.71
CA PRO A 118 -7.24 -7.31 20.25
C PRO A 118 -7.60 -6.35 19.10
N ALA A 119 -8.38 -6.84 18.15
CA ALA A 119 -8.94 -6.02 17.07
C ALA A 119 -10.10 -5.17 17.61
N VAL A 120 -9.80 -3.94 17.99
CA VAL A 120 -10.74 -2.98 18.59
C VAL A 120 -10.83 -1.68 17.77
N PRO A 121 -11.90 -0.89 17.91
CA PRO A 121 -12.04 0.39 17.20
C PRO A 121 -10.93 1.39 17.55
N PRO A 122 -10.60 2.35 16.66
CA PRO A 122 -9.54 3.34 16.87
C PRO A 122 -9.71 4.23 18.11
N THR A 123 -10.93 4.36 18.62
CA THR A 123 -11.23 5.10 19.85
C THR A 123 -10.82 4.36 21.12
N ASN A 124 -10.54 3.06 21.03
CA ASN A 124 -10.09 2.26 22.17
C ASN A 124 -8.58 2.48 22.40
N PRO A 125 -8.13 2.68 23.66
CA PRO A 125 -6.70 2.79 23.98
C PRO A 125 -5.86 1.58 23.55
N ASP A 126 -6.44 0.38 23.55
CA ASP A 126 -5.77 -0.87 23.15
C ASP A 126 -5.73 -1.06 21.61
N HIS A 127 -6.25 -0.12 20.83
CA HIS A 127 -6.10 -0.15 19.39
C HIS A 127 -4.63 -0.14 19.02
N PHE A 128 -4.23 -0.99 18.09
CA PHE A 128 -2.83 -1.24 17.72
C PHE A 128 -1.99 0.04 17.49
N ALA A 129 -2.59 1.09 16.90
CA ALA A 129 -1.91 2.35 16.68
C ALA A 129 -1.68 3.13 17.99
N ASN A 130 -2.69 3.18 18.89
CA ASN A 130 -2.57 3.83 20.20
C ASN A 130 -1.58 3.10 21.08
N TYR A 131 -1.67 1.77 21.11
CA TYR A 131 -0.76 0.92 21.87
C TYR A 131 0.69 1.08 21.40
N SER A 132 0.94 1.11 20.07
CA SER A 132 2.28 1.28 19.53
C SER A 132 2.90 2.62 19.90
N ARG A 133 2.11 3.70 19.89
CA ARG A 133 2.55 5.03 20.34
C ARG A 133 2.98 5.00 21.82
N MET A 134 2.09 4.51 22.71
CA MET A 134 2.38 4.41 24.15
C MET A 134 3.60 3.52 24.43
N LEU A 135 3.73 2.41 23.69
CA LEU A 135 4.88 1.52 23.81
C LEU A 135 6.18 2.23 23.38
N SER A 136 6.16 2.96 22.29
CA SER A 136 7.33 3.74 21.84
C SER A 136 7.74 4.77 22.86
N GLU A 137 6.80 5.52 23.43
CA GLU A 137 7.06 6.51 24.49
C GLU A 137 7.73 5.84 25.73
N LYS A 138 7.21 4.69 26.14
CA LYS A 138 7.79 3.90 27.25
C LYS A 138 9.19 3.42 26.92
N LEU A 139 9.39 2.79 25.77
CA LEU A 139 10.71 2.28 25.35
C LEU A 139 11.73 3.40 25.17
N ASN A 140 11.29 4.56 24.70
CA ASN A 140 12.19 5.72 24.57
C ASN A 140 12.75 6.19 25.92
N GLN A 141 12.05 5.93 27.03
CA GLN A 141 12.50 6.25 28.40
C GLN A 141 13.31 5.13 29.05
N THR A 142 13.10 3.88 28.66
CA THR A 142 13.65 2.71 29.36
C THR A 142 14.80 2.04 28.62
N GLU A 143 14.85 2.16 27.28
CA GLU A 143 15.90 1.53 26.47
C GLU A 143 17.13 2.45 26.33
N PRO A 144 18.37 1.89 26.35
CA PRO A 144 19.60 2.68 26.31
C PRO A 144 19.73 3.59 25.08
N HIS A 145 19.20 3.15 23.94
CA HIS A 145 19.25 3.88 22.67
C HIS A 145 17.92 4.55 22.33
N GLY A 146 16.93 4.44 23.20
CA GLY A 146 15.57 4.96 23.00
C GLY A 146 14.79 4.20 21.95
N ALA A 147 13.59 4.71 21.66
CA ALA A 147 12.72 4.20 20.63
C ALA A 147 12.11 5.34 19.81
N TRP A 148 11.74 5.03 18.58
CA TRP A 148 11.08 5.94 17.65
C TRP A 148 9.82 5.30 17.10
N TRP A 149 8.69 6.02 17.15
CA TRP A 149 7.44 5.63 16.57
C TRP A 149 7.37 6.07 15.10
N ALA A 150 7.23 5.13 14.18
CA ALA A 150 7.23 5.43 12.75
C ALA A 150 5.97 6.21 12.30
N ASN A 151 4.80 5.92 12.93
CA ASN A 151 3.55 6.65 12.71
C ASN A 151 3.21 6.86 11.23
N GLN A 152 3.12 5.79 10.46
CA GLN A 152 2.96 5.82 8.99
C GLN A 152 1.83 6.71 8.48
N PHE A 153 0.77 6.92 9.28
CA PHE A 153 -0.40 7.69 8.87
C PHE A 153 -0.17 9.21 8.91
N ASP A 154 0.59 9.67 9.91
CA ASP A 154 0.76 11.11 10.15
C ASP A 154 2.22 11.56 10.06
N ASN A 155 3.15 10.65 9.81
CA ASN A 155 4.53 10.97 9.46
C ASN A 155 4.62 11.27 7.96
N THR A 156 4.81 12.55 7.62
CA THR A 156 4.86 13.04 6.23
C THR A 156 6.13 12.62 5.47
N ASP A 157 7.12 12.04 6.13
CA ASP A 157 8.27 11.41 5.46
C ASP A 157 7.84 10.21 4.62
N ASN A 158 6.69 9.59 4.93
CA ASN A 158 6.04 8.60 4.08
C ASN A 158 5.64 9.21 2.73
N ARG A 159 4.95 10.35 2.73
CA ARG A 159 4.60 11.11 1.52
C ARG A 159 5.85 11.56 0.77
N LEU A 160 6.85 12.08 1.49
CA LEU A 160 8.12 12.53 0.92
C LEU A 160 8.86 11.40 0.18
N ALA A 161 8.85 10.19 0.72
CA ALA A 161 9.46 9.03 0.06
C ALA A 161 8.88 8.79 -1.34
N HIS A 162 7.57 8.87 -1.49
CA HIS A 162 6.90 8.70 -2.79
C HIS A 162 7.09 9.88 -3.72
N TYR A 163 7.12 11.10 -3.19
CA TYR A 163 7.46 12.31 -3.93
C TYR A 163 8.87 12.22 -4.54
N GLN A 164 9.85 11.74 -3.76
CA GLN A 164 11.25 11.67 -4.18
C GLN A 164 11.59 10.47 -5.05
N THR A 165 10.79 9.40 -5.03
CA THR A 165 11.13 8.15 -5.72
C THR A 165 10.04 7.70 -6.69
N THR A 166 8.84 7.35 -6.20
CA THR A 166 7.79 6.75 -7.02
C THR A 166 7.36 7.65 -8.19
N ALA A 167 7.12 8.93 -7.90
CA ALA A 167 6.64 9.88 -8.89
C ALA A 167 7.69 10.18 -10.00
N PRO A 168 8.97 10.49 -9.68
CA PRO A 168 10.01 10.66 -10.70
C PRO A 168 10.24 9.41 -11.55
N GLU A 169 10.17 8.22 -10.94
CA GLU A 169 10.27 6.96 -11.67
C GLU A 169 9.14 6.81 -12.70
N ILE A 170 7.89 7.08 -12.30
CA ILE A 170 6.72 7.02 -13.18
C ILE A 170 6.91 7.97 -14.37
N VAL A 171 7.24 9.23 -14.12
CA VAL A 171 7.44 10.23 -15.18
C VAL A 171 8.57 9.84 -16.14
N THR A 172 9.67 9.30 -15.60
CA THR A 172 10.79 8.84 -16.42
C THR A 172 10.43 7.62 -17.26
N GLN A 173 9.75 6.65 -16.68
CA GLN A 173 9.39 5.38 -17.33
C GLN A 173 8.28 5.53 -18.38
N THR A 174 7.48 6.58 -18.32
CA THR A 174 6.46 6.92 -19.31
C THR A 174 6.98 7.90 -20.37
N ASP A 175 8.25 8.26 -20.35
CA ASP A 175 8.82 9.32 -21.22
C ASP A 175 8.00 10.61 -21.13
N ARG A 176 7.45 10.95 -19.94
CA ARG A 176 6.54 12.07 -19.68
C ARG A 176 5.21 12.00 -20.48
N LYS A 177 4.86 10.86 -21.00
CA LYS A 177 3.58 10.61 -21.68
C LYS A 177 2.62 9.93 -20.69
N LEU A 178 2.13 10.70 -19.75
CA LEU A 178 1.23 10.27 -18.69
C LEU A 178 0.05 11.23 -18.63
N ASP A 179 -1.16 10.72 -18.76
CA ASP A 179 -2.40 11.51 -18.72
C ASP A 179 -3.12 11.37 -17.38
N GLY A 180 -2.97 10.23 -16.69
CA GLY A 180 -3.62 9.96 -15.42
C GLY A 180 -2.81 9.09 -14.47
N PHE A 181 -2.88 9.40 -13.17
CA PHE A 181 -2.39 8.55 -12.09
C PHE A 181 -3.51 8.27 -11.10
N ILE A 182 -3.71 7.02 -10.75
CA ILE A 182 -4.77 6.61 -9.82
C ILE A 182 -4.27 5.53 -8.86
N CYS A 183 -4.62 5.64 -7.59
CA CYS A 183 -4.42 4.56 -6.63
C CYS A 183 -5.41 4.62 -5.46
N SER A 184 -5.49 3.53 -4.72
CA SER A 184 -6.20 3.43 -3.45
C SER A 184 -5.36 3.99 -2.29
N VAL A 185 -6.02 4.28 -1.18
CA VAL A 185 -5.39 4.90 0.00
C VAL A 185 -5.44 3.99 1.21
N GLY A 186 -4.24 3.69 1.75
CA GLY A 186 -4.04 3.19 3.11
C GLY A 186 -3.58 4.34 4.02
N SER A 187 -2.30 4.64 4.05
CA SER A 187 -1.73 5.75 4.84
C SER A 187 -1.81 7.12 4.15
N GLY A 188 -2.02 7.14 2.84
CA GLY A 188 -2.04 8.36 2.03
C GLY A 188 -0.69 8.75 1.42
N GLY A 189 0.41 8.15 1.87
CA GLY A 189 1.75 8.55 1.42
C GLY A 189 1.96 8.46 -0.09
N THR A 190 1.48 7.38 -0.74
CA THR A 190 1.64 7.19 -2.19
C THR A 190 0.83 8.22 -2.97
N LEU A 191 -0.48 8.33 -2.71
CA LEU A 191 -1.34 9.29 -3.39
C LEU A 191 -0.83 10.72 -3.16
N GLY A 192 -0.52 11.07 -1.89
CA GLY A 192 -0.04 12.40 -1.53
C GLY A 192 1.27 12.77 -2.19
N GLY A 193 2.26 11.87 -2.16
CA GLY A 193 3.57 12.14 -2.75
C GLY A 193 3.55 12.24 -4.27
N VAL A 194 2.82 11.34 -4.94
CA VAL A 194 2.69 11.37 -6.40
C VAL A 194 1.86 12.57 -6.84
N SER A 195 0.71 12.85 -6.21
CA SER A 195 -0.11 14.01 -6.54
C SER A 195 0.67 15.33 -6.40
N GLN A 196 1.38 15.52 -5.29
CA GLN A 196 2.19 16.71 -5.10
C GLN A 196 3.24 16.87 -6.20
N PHE A 197 3.98 15.81 -6.52
CA PHE A 197 5.01 15.86 -7.56
C PHE A 197 4.39 16.17 -8.94
N MET A 198 3.27 15.53 -9.29
CA MET A 198 2.62 15.76 -10.59
C MET A 198 2.12 17.20 -10.70
N LYS A 199 1.49 17.76 -9.67
CA LYS A 199 1.08 19.18 -9.68
C LYS A 199 2.23 20.14 -9.94
N GLU A 200 3.41 19.86 -9.40
CA GLU A 200 4.59 20.72 -9.54
C GLU A 200 5.30 20.56 -10.91
N THR A 201 5.23 19.37 -11.52
CA THR A 201 6.06 19.02 -12.69
C THR A 201 5.30 18.63 -13.94
N CYS A 202 4.07 18.17 -13.83
CA CYS A 202 3.19 17.69 -14.89
C CYS A 202 1.72 18.01 -14.52
N PRO A 203 1.35 19.31 -14.41
CA PRO A 203 0.04 19.74 -13.85
C PRO A 203 -1.17 19.31 -14.68
N GLU A 204 -0.95 18.86 -15.92
CA GLU A 204 -1.97 18.32 -16.82
C GLU A 204 -2.40 16.88 -16.46
N VAL A 205 -1.59 16.17 -15.64
CA VAL A 205 -1.88 14.80 -15.26
C VAL A 205 -3.04 14.76 -14.26
N GLN A 206 -4.09 14.04 -14.60
CA GLN A 206 -5.24 13.86 -13.71
C GLN A 206 -4.93 12.90 -12.57
N ILE A 207 -5.34 13.26 -11.36
CA ILE A 207 -5.14 12.45 -10.14
C ILE A 207 -6.45 11.79 -9.76
N GLY A 208 -6.44 10.45 -9.71
CA GLY A 208 -7.59 9.63 -9.36
C GLY A 208 -7.46 8.94 -7.99
N LEU A 209 -8.60 8.71 -7.35
CA LEU A 209 -8.72 7.87 -6.17
C LEU A 209 -9.61 6.66 -6.48
N ALA A 210 -9.08 5.46 -6.28
CA ALA A 210 -9.85 4.21 -6.25
C ALA A 210 -10.11 3.82 -4.80
N ASP A 211 -11.34 3.99 -4.31
CA ASP A 211 -11.68 3.77 -2.91
C ASP A 211 -12.55 2.51 -2.77
N PRO A 212 -12.21 1.54 -1.89
CA PRO A 212 -13.07 0.38 -1.68
C PRO A 212 -14.38 0.77 -0.99
N MET A 213 -15.41 -0.05 -1.12
CA MET A 213 -16.65 0.11 -0.35
C MET A 213 -16.35 0.18 1.15
N GLY A 214 -17.06 1.01 1.91
CA GLY A 214 -16.84 1.23 3.33
C GLY A 214 -15.72 2.22 3.69
N ALA A 215 -14.94 2.66 2.70
CA ALA A 215 -13.97 3.74 2.87
C ALA A 215 -14.64 5.11 2.71
N LYS A 216 -14.03 6.17 3.29
CA LYS A 216 -14.68 7.49 3.38
C LYS A 216 -14.10 8.55 2.46
N LEU A 217 -12.99 8.26 1.79
CA LEU A 217 -12.29 9.30 1.03
C LEU A 217 -13.00 9.62 -0.28
N HIS A 218 -13.68 8.65 -0.92
CA HIS A 218 -14.50 8.94 -2.09
C HIS A 218 -15.54 10.03 -1.79
N ASN A 219 -16.33 9.88 -0.72
CA ASN A 219 -17.33 10.89 -0.35
C ASN A 219 -16.68 12.20 0.09
N TRP A 220 -15.51 12.15 0.73
CA TRP A 220 -14.76 13.35 1.07
C TRP A 220 -14.40 14.18 -0.18
N TYR A 221 -13.76 13.55 -1.17
CA TYR A 221 -13.31 14.26 -2.37
C TYR A 221 -14.45 14.64 -3.32
N THR A 222 -15.60 13.96 -3.26
CA THR A 222 -16.76 14.27 -4.12
C THR A 222 -17.81 15.16 -3.48
N LYS A 223 -17.99 15.08 -2.14
CA LYS A 223 -19.07 15.75 -1.41
C LYS A 223 -18.60 16.58 -0.22
N GLY A 224 -17.32 16.51 0.17
CA GLY A 224 -16.79 17.15 1.36
C GLY A 224 -17.16 16.46 2.69
N GLU A 225 -17.63 15.21 2.66
CA GLU A 225 -18.13 14.49 3.83
C GLU A 225 -17.36 13.19 4.07
N LEU A 226 -16.91 12.94 5.30
CA LEU A 226 -16.29 11.67 5.71
C LEU A 226 -17.36 10.63 6.05
N SER A 227 -18.13 10.23 5.05
CA SER A 227 -19.18 9.20 5.16
C SER A 227 -18.86 7.99 4.27
N ALA A 228 -19.42 6.83 4.61
CA ALA A 228 -19.23 5.60 3.84
C ALA A 228 -20.45 4.71 3.89
N GLU A 229 -20.62 3.90 2.85
CA GLU A 229 -21.62 2.83 2.76
C GLU A 229 -20.93 1.49 2.47
N GLY A 230 -21.51 0.40 2.98
CA GLY A 230 -21.01 -0.94 2.75
C GLY A 230 -19.73 -1.26 3.55
N ASN A 231 -19.03 -2.27 3.08
CA ASN A 231 -17.75 -2.73 3.62
C ASN A 231 -16.91 -3.39 2.50
N SER A 232 -15.65 -3.67 2.79
CA SER A 232 -14.76 -4.36 1.86
C SER A 232 -13.93 -5.41 2.59
N ILE A 233 -13.58 -6.48 1.88
CA ILE A 233 -12.64 -7.51 2.36
C ILE A 233 -11.18 -7.09 2.17
N THR A 234 -10.92 -5.97 1.49
CA THR A 234 -9.56 -5.54 1.20
C THR A 234 -8.83 -5.09 2.46
N GLU A 235 -7.57 -5.46 2.57
CA GLU A 235 -6.71 -5.12 3.71
C GLU A 235 -5.67 -4.06 3.33
N GLY A 236 -5.36 -3.18 4.27
CA GLY A 236 -4.29 -2.18 4.12
C GLY A 236 -4.67 -0.92 3.33
N ILE A 237 -5.91 -0.83 2.86
CA ILE A 237 -6.53 0.33 2.22
C ILE A 237 -7.93 0.59 2.79
N GLY A 238 -8.60 1.63 2.34
CA GLY A 238 -9.93 2.00 2.82
C GLY A 238 -9.86 2.94 4.03
N GLN A 239 -9.31 4.13 3.81
CA GLN A 239 -9.10 5.11 4.88
C GLN A 239 -10.40 5.78 5.34
N GLY A 240 -10.53 5.93 6.66
CA GLY A 240 -11.71 6.54 7.30
C GLY A 240 -11.53 8.01 7.75
N ARG A 241 -10.36 8.60 7.54
CA ARG A 241 -10.02 9.97 7.93
C ARG A 241 -9.00 10.60 6.97
N ILE A 242 -8.86 11.90 7.02
CA ILE A 242 -7.74 12.58 6.37
C ILE A 242 -6.52 12.42 7.28
N THR A 243 -5.48 11.76 6.76
CA THR A 243 -4.17 11.62 7.41
C THR A 243 -3.30 12.83 7.07
N GLU A 244 -2.21 13.06 7.82
CA GLU A 244 -1.27 14.14 7.49
C GLU A 244 -0.64 13.96 6.10
N ASN A 245 -0.53 12.74 5.61
CA ASN A 245 -0.06 12.45 4.25
C ASN A 245 -1.04 12.90 3.16
N LEU A 246 -2.30 13.21 3.51
CA LEU A 246 -3.36 13.63 2.59
C LEU A 246 -3.74 15.11 2.72
N VAL A 247 -3.14 15.83 3.67
CA VAL A 247 -3.37 17.27 3.80
C VAL A 247 -2.96 17.97 2.50
N ASP A 248 -3.83 18.84 1.99
CA ASP A 248 -3.66 19.58 0.74
C ASP A 248 -3.51 18.72 -0.53
N VAL A 249 -3.89 17.45 -0.47
CA VAL A 249 -3.94 16.58 -1.65
C VAL A 249 -5.24 16.83 -2.41
N GLU A 250 -5.12 17.22 -3.65
CA GLU A 250 -6.24 17.34 -4.58
C GLU A 250 -6.38 16.06 -5.39
N VAL A 251 -7.63 15.65 -5.59
CA VAL A 251 -8.04 14.51 -6.41
C VAL A 251 -9.05 15.02 -7.43
N ASP A 252 -8.75 14.81 -8.71
CA ASP A 252 -9.61 15.28 -9.80
C ASP A 252 -10.86 14.41 -9.95
N GLN A 253 -10.70 13.10 -9.75
CA GLN A 253 -11.77 12.11 -9.90
C GLN A 253 -11.64 11.01 -8.84
N SER A 254 -12.77 10.45 -8.40
CA SER A 254 -12.75 9.31 -7.50
C SER A 254 -13.90 8.33 -7.74
N TRP A 255 -13.64 7.04 -7.49
CA TRP A 255 -14.60 5.98 -7.68
C TRP A 255 -14.63 5.03 -6.49
N GLN A 256 -15.84 4.62 -6.10
CA GLN A 256 -16.01 3.49 -5.18
C GLN A 256 -15.97 2.18 -5.97
N ILE A 257 -15.15 1.24 -5.51
CA ILE A 257 -14.95 -0.06 -6.16
C ILE A 257 -15.49 -1.17 -5.26
N HIS A 258 -16.30 -2.05 -5.84
CA HIS A 258 -16.84 -3.22 -5.18
C HIS A 258 -15.84 -4.38 -5.17
N ASP A 259 -15.81 -5.15 -4.07
CA ASP A 259 -14.94 -6.31 -3.94
C ASP A 259 -15.10 -7.34 -5.06
N ARG A 260 -16.34 -7.57 -5.52
CA ARG A 260 -16.63 -8.51 -6.62
C ARG A 260 -15.91 -8.12 -7.91
N GLU A 261 -15.88 -6.83 -8.24
CA GLU A 261 -15.17 -6.30 -9.41
C GLU A 261 -13.64 -6.47 -9.24
N ALA A 262 -13.12 -6.05 -8.10
CA ALA A 262 -11.68 -6.13 -7.81
C ALA A 262 -11.17 -7.58 -7.78
N VAL A 263 -11.92 -8.49 -7.17
CA VAL A 263 -11.56 -9.91 -7.08
C VAL A 263 -11.60 -10.59 -8.45
N GLN A 264 -12.62 -10.28 -9.29
CA GLN A 264 -12.68 -10.81 -10.65
C GLN A 264 -11.44 -10.38 -11.47
N ILE A 265 -11.05 -9.10 -11.39
CA ILE A 265 -9.84 -8.59 -12.06
C ILE A 265 -8.59 -9.35 -11.61
N LEU A 266 -8.47 -9.65 -10.31
CA LEU A 266 -7.31 -10.41 -9.80
C LEU A 266 -7.25 -11.83 -10.39
N PHE A 267 -8.40 -12.49 -10.57
CA PHE A 267 -8.44 -13.82 -11.17
C PHE A 267 -8.16 -13.79 -12.67
N ASP A 268 -8.71 -12.79 -13.37
CA ASP A 268 -8.42 -12.57 -14.79
C ASP A 268 -6.91 -12.31 -15.02
N LEU A 269 -6.25 -11.57 -14.12
CA LEU A 269 -4.80 -11.34 -14.19
C LEU A 269 -4.00 -12.64 -13.98
N VAL A 270 -4.41 -13.52 -13.08
CA VAL A 270 -3.76 -14.83 -12.91
C VAL A 270 -3.91 -15.68 -14.17
N GLU A 271 -5.12 -15.74 -14.73
CA GLU A 271 -5.42 -16.59 -15.89
C GLU A 271 -4.80 -16.06 -17.19
N GLN A 272 -4.80 -14.76 -17.41
CA GLN A 272 -4.42 -14.16 -18.68
C GLN A 272 -2.98 -13.63 -18.70
N GLU A 273 -2.46 -13.20 -17.55
CA GLU A 273 -1.17 -12.51 -17.47
C GLU A 273 -0.20 -13.14 -16.46
N GLY A 274 -0.61 -14.20 -15.73
CA GLY A 274 0.22 -14.87 -14.75
C GLY A 274 0.55 -14.02 -13.51
N LEU A 275 -0.25 -12.96 -13.23
CA LEU A 275 -0.03 -12.03 -12.15
C LEU A 275 -0.91 -12.35 -10.94
N CYS A 276 -0.32 -12.85 -9.87
CA CYS A 276 -0.99 -13.13 -8.59
C CYS A 276 -0.76 -11.98 -7.61
N LEU A 277 -1.75 -11.10 -7.42
CA LEU A 277 -1.62 -9.85 -6.68
C LEU A 277 -2.60 -9.76 -5.51
N GLY A 278 -2.34 -8.82 -4.57
CA GLY A 278 -3.23 -8.53 -3.45
C GLY A 278 -4.44 -7.67 -3.82
N GLY A 279 -5.44 -7.62 -2.92
CA GLY A 279 -6.74 -6.98 -3.14
C GLY A 279 -6.65 -5.51 -3.55
N SER A 280 -5.72 -4.76 -2.99
CA SER A 280 -5.51 -3.36 -3.34
C SER A 280 -5.13 -3.15 -4.82
N SER A 281 -4.44 -4.11 -5.44
CA SER A 281 -4.12 -4.06 -6.87
C SER A 281 -5.39 -4.21 -7.73
N GLY A 282 -6.33 -5.09 -7.34
CA GLY A 282 -7.63 -5.21 -8.01
C GLY A 282 -8.46 -3.92 -7.93
N ILE A 283 -8.50 -3.29 -6.75
CA ILE A 283 -9.15 -1.98 -6.55
C ILE A 283 -8.50 -0.91 -7.46
N ASN A 284 -7.18 -0.88 -7.49
CA ASN A 284 -6.42 0.08 -8.29
C ASN A 284 -6.68 -0.07 -9.80
N ILE A 285 -6.68 -1.30 -10.30
CA ILE A 285 -6.91 -1.58 -11.72
C ILE A 285 -8.34 -1.27 -12.11
N ALA A 286 -9.33 -1.64 -11.28
CA ALA A 286 -10.73 -1.27 -11.50
C ALA A 286 -10.90 0.25 -11.61
N GLY A 287 -10.27 1.00 -10.70
CA GLY A 287 -10.26 2.45 -10.74
C GLY A 287 -9.59 3.00 -12.01
N ALA A 288 -8.45 2.44 -12.42
CA ALA A 288 -7.75 2.84 -13.64
C ALA A 288 -8.58 2.60 -14.91
N MET A 289 -9.30 1.47 -14.97
CA MET A 289 -10.20 1.19 -16.08
C MET A 289 -11.40 2.17 -16.12
N ARG A 290 -11.92 2.61 -14.98
CA ARG A 290 -12.98 3.62 -14.92
C ARG A 290 -12.48 4.99 -15.35
N MET A 291 -11.31 5.38 -14.85
CA MET A 291 -10.64 6.63 -15.27
C MET A 291 -10.40 6.64 -16.80
N ALA A 292 -9.87 5.55 -17.34
CA ALA A 292 -9.65 5.38 -18.78
C ALA A 292 -10.93 5.55 -19.60
N ARG A 293 -12.03 4.92 -19.20
CA ARG A 293 -13.33 5.04 -19.89
C ARG A 293 -13.87 6.46 -19.86
N GLU A 294 -13.64 7.20 -18.78
CA GLU A 294 -14.09 8.59 -18.65
C GLU A 294 -13.23 9.55 -19.47
N MET A 295 -11.92 9.31 -19.53
CA MET A 295 -11.02 10.11 -20.36
C MET A 295 -11.15 9.82 -21.87
N GLY A 296 -11.61 8.62 -22.21
CA GLY A 296 -11.72 8.14 -23.59
C GLY A 296 -10.45 7.42 -24.08
N PRO A 297 -10.45 6.88 -25.32
CA PRO A 297 -9.36 6.09 -25.85
C PRO A 297 -8.09 6.89 -26.09
N GLY A 298 -6.95 6.21 -26.07
CA GLY A 298 -5.63 6.75 -26.42
C GLY A 298 -4.85 7.40 -25.29
N HIS A 299 -5.35 7.39 -24.04
CA HIS A 299 -4.67 7.94 -22.87
C HIS A 299 -3.76 6.91 -22.19
N THR A 300 -2.72 7.40 -21.52
CA THR A 300 -1.82 6.60 -20.69
C THR A 300 -2.13 6.84 -19.22
N ILE A 301 -2.51 5.77 -18.50
CA ILE A 301 -2.88 5.82 -17.09
C ILE A 301 -1.97 4.89 -16.29
N VAL A 302 -1.38 5.40 -15.22
CA VAL A 302 -0.56 4.62 -14.30
C VAL A 302 -1.31 4.35 -13.01
N THR A 303 -1.23 3.11 -12.56
CA THR A 303 -1.71 2.68 -11.25
C THR A 303 -0.67 1.85 -10.50
N LEU A 304 -0.99 1.37 -9.29
CA LEU A 304 -0.08 0.61 -8.43
C LEU A 304 -0.46 -0.88 -8.38
N LEU A 305 0.53 -1.75 -8.58
CA LEU A 305 0.47 -3.17 -8.24
C LEU A 305 1.17 -3.35 -6.88
N CYS A 306 0.39 -3.27 -5.80
CA CYS A 306 0.90 -2.95 -4.47
C CYS A 306 1.71 -4.06 -3.82
N ASP A 307 1.28 -5.32 -3.93
CA ASP A 307 1.90 -6.48 -3.30
C ASP A 307 1.47 -7.80 -3.94
N TYR A 308 2.17 -8.88 -3.58
CA TYR A 308 1.84 -10.23 -4.05
C TYR A 308 0.60 -10.84 -3.37
N GLY A 309 -0.11 -11.67 -4.14
CA GLY A 309 -1.30 -12.40 -3.70
C GLY A 309 -1.02 -13.49 -2.66
N ASN A 310 0.20 -14.03 -2.57
CA ASN A 310 0.58 -15.07 -1.61
C ASN A 310 0.34 -14.67 -0.14
N ARG A 311 0.32 -13.38 0.17
CA ARG A 311 -0.01 -12.84 1.50
C ARG A 311 -1.48 -12.93 1.87
N TYR A 312 -2.31 -13.37 0.94
CA TYR A 312 -3.76 -13.46 1.03
C TYR A 312 -4.26 -14.85 0.66
N ALA A 313 -3.37 -15.87 0.71
CA ALA A 313 -3.71 -17.24 0.35
C ALA A 313 -4.87 -17.80 1.20
N SER A 314 -4.91 -17.46 2.48
CA SER A 314 -5.98 -17.87 3.40
C SER A 314 -7.32 -17.12 3.20
N LYS A 315 -7.36 -16.06 2.38
CA LYS A 315 -8.54 -15.22 2.14
C LYS A 315 -8.87 -15.12 0.65
N LEU A 316 -8.20 -14.21 -0.10
CA LEU A 316 -8.50 -13.91 -1.51
C LEU A 316 -8.34 -15.11 -2.45
N TYR A 317 -7.48 -16.05 -2.10
CA TYR A 317 -7.22 -17.26 -2.87
C TYR A 317 -7.70 -18.53 -2.15
N ASN A 318 -8.67 -18.39 -1.23
CA ASN A 318 -9.32 -19.47 -0.51
C ASN A 318 -10.78 -19.61 -0.95
N PRO A 319 -11.17 -20.74 -1.60
CA PRO A 319 -12.54 -20.92 -2.08
C PRO A 319 -13.62 -20.86 -0.99
N ALA A 320 -13.31 -21.35 0.22
CA ALA A 320 -14.26 -21.33 1.32
C ALA A 320 -14.54 -19.88 1.78
N PHE A 321 -13.50 -19.06 1.94
CA PHE A 321 -13.63 -17.65 2.27
C PHE A 321 -14.39 -16.87 1.19
N LEU A 322 -14.07 -17.10 -0.08
CA LEU A 322 -14.74 -16.44 -1.20
C LEU A 322 -16.25 -16.76 -1.26
N ARG A 323 -16.61 -18.04 -1.05
CA ARG A 323 -18.03 -18.45 -1.01
C ARG A 323 -18.77 -17.83 0.19
N GLU A 324 -18.12 -17.80 1.37
CA GLU A 324 -18.68 -17.14 2.57
C GLU A 324 -19.00 -15.66 2.33
N LYS A 325 -18.19 -15.00 1.52
CA LYS A 325 -18.35 -13.57 1.18
C LYS A 325 -19.16 -13.31 -0.09
N ASP A 326 -19.76 -14.34 -0.68
CA ASP A 326 -20.48 -14.25 -1.97
C ASP A 326 -19.62 -13.62 -3.09
N LEU A 327 -18.35 -14.00 -3.17
CA LEU A 327 -17.38 -13.53 -4.15
C LEU A 327 -17.13 -14.59 -5.23
N PRO A 328 -16.65 -14.19 -6.43
CA PRO A 328 -16.27 -15.11 -7.48
C PRO A 328 -15.25 -16.13 -7.00
N VAL A 329 -15.40 -17.39 -7.44
CA VAL A 329 -14.42 -18.45 -7.22
C VAL A 329 -14.01 -18.99 -8.58
N PRO A 330 -12.77 -18.78 -9.03
CA PRO A 330 -12.31 -19.23 -10.33
C PRO A 330 -12.22 -20.75 -10.41
N ILE A 331 -12.36 -21.30 -11.62
CA ILE A 331 -12.41 -22.76 -11.84
C ILE A 331 -11.14 -23.44 -11.33
N TRP A 332 -9.98 -22.88 -11.65
CA TRP A 332 -8.67 -23.44 -11.24
C TRP A 332 -8.48 -23.50 -9.71
N LEU A 333 -9.21 -22.71 -8.95
CA LEU A 333 -9.16 -22.73 -7.49
C LEU A 333 -10.18 -23.73 -6.89
N GLN A 334 -11.20 -24.14 -7.65
CA GLN A 334 -12.21 -25.11 -7.22
C GLN A 334 -11.70 -26.56 -7.27
N GLU A 335 -10.81 -26.88 -8.22
CA GLU A 335 -10.32 -28.22 -8.49
C GLU A 335 -9.28 -28.70 -7.45
N GLY A 336 -8.63 -27.80 -6.71
CA GLY A 336 -7.63 -28.12 -5.68
C GLY A 336 -8.20 -28.70 -4.36
N THR A 337 -9.50 -28.85 -4.21
CA THR A 337 -10.14 -29.33 -2.97
C THR A 337 -10.40 -30.85 -2.95
N ASN A 338 -9.98 -31.58 -3.97
CA ASN A 338 -10.22 -33.04 -4.12
C ASN A 338 -8.94 -33.90 -3.98
N THR A 339 -7.87 -33.42 -3.32
CA THR A 339 -6.71 -34.26 -2.98
C THR A 339 -6.45 -34.31 -1.50
#